data_4324e7b181fef2e6e453acbf7ab5a3cb
#
_entry.id   4324e7b181fef2e6e453acbf7ab5a3cb
#
_cell.length_a   1.000
_cell.length_b   1.000
_cell.length_c   1.000
_cell.angle_alpha   90.00
_cell.angle_beta   90.00
_cell.angle_gamma   90.00
#
_symmetry.space_group_name_H-M   'P 1'
#
loop_
_entity.id
_entity.type
_entity.pdbx_description
1 polymer ?
#
loop_
_entity_poly.entity_id
_entity_poly.type
_entity_poly.pdbx_seq_one_letter_code
_entity_poly.pdbx_strand_id
1 'polypeptide(L)'
;MKPQKNKINCILSDTHCGSDRAIFPPVITLPKLMADDNERTLRYTNNQKKIYEHLMFCAKHIKSKYKDHQKIIIHNGDAIEGVHHRTIQLSAPMPEDHVLIHQQVMETFLHEIGFSVKNGDELHYSSGTETHTGWTESSIVRYFESYGAKFHDELKLKQYEKTLWFAHQWRNVGNGANESSPINNGLKDMYYNS
;
A
#
# COMPACT_ATOMS: atom_id res chain seq x y z
N MET A 1 16.32 6.05 -30.48
CA MET A 1 15.41 5.61 -29.39
C MET A 1 16.23 5.45 -28.13
N LYS A 2 15.79 5.99 -26.98
CA LYS A 2 16.44 5.67 -25.72
C LYS A 2 16.19 4.19 -25.41
N PRO A 3 17.20 3.42 -24.95
CA PRO A 3 16.99 2.02 -24.58
C PRO A 3 15.91 1.95 -23.49
N GLN A 4 14.98 1.01 -23.66
CA GLN A 4 13.93 0.78 -22.68
C GLN A 4 14.59 0.28 -21.40
N LYS A 5 14.38 0.99 -20.28
CA LYS A 5 14.90 0.55 -18.98
C LYS A 5 14.25 -0.77 -18.55
N ASN A 6 15.01 -1.64 -17.96
CA ASN A 6 14.45 -2.79 -17.28
C ASN A 6 13.51 -2.31 -16.14
N LYS A 7 12.44 -3.04 -15.90
CA LYS A 7 11.43 -2.70 -14.90
C LYS A 7 11.48 -3.67 -13.72
N ILE A 8 11.25 -3.15 -12.53
CA ILE A 8 11.05 -3.96 -11.32
C ILE A 8 9.72 -3.55 -10.68
N ASN A 9 8.89 -4.54 -10.35
CA ASN A 9 7.65 -4.35 -9.62
C ASN A 9 7.91 -4.60 -8.13
N CYS A 10 7.60 -3.61 -7.29
CA CYS A 10 7.65 -3.69 -5.85
C CYS A 10 6.22 -3.66 -5.33
N ILE A 11 5.75 -4.79 -4.81
CA ILE A 11 4.38 -4.95 -4.37
C ILE A 11 4.34 -4.92 -2.85
N LEU A 12 3.55 -4.01 -2.31
CA LEU A 12 3.16 -3.91 -0.90
C LEU A 12 1.68 -4.23 -0.81
N SER A 13 1.24 -4.83 0.27
CA SER A 13 -0.17 -5.09 0.56
C SER A 13 -0.35 -5.14 2.07
N ASP A 14 -1.58 -4.91 2.53
CA ASP A 14 -1.97 -5.15 3.91
C ASP A 14 -1.07 -4.43 4.93
N THR A 15 -0.75 -3.17 4.66
CA THR A 15 0.08 -2.39 5.60
C THR A 15 -0.69 -1.99 6.86
N HIS A 16 -2.02 -1.97 6.81
CA HIS A 16 -2.93 -1.73 7.94
C HIS A 16 -2.44 -0.63 8.88
N CYS A 17 -1.94 0.46 8.31
CA CYS A 17 -1.46 1.59 9.11
C CYS A 17 -2.56 2.09 10.05
N GLY A 18 -2.22 2.24 11.34
CA GLY A 18 -3.19 2.54 12.39
C GLY A 18 -3.53 1.35 13.28
N SER A 19 -3.24 0.11 12.87
CA SER A 19 -3.29 -1.05 13.75
C SER A 19 -2.10 -1.08 14.72
N ASP A 20 -2.32 -1.58 15.95
CA ASP A 20 -1.24 -1.76 16.93
C ASP A 20 -0.30 -2.92 16.59
N ARG A 21 -0.68 -3.75 15.61
CA ARG A 21 0.08 -4.93 15.15
C ARG A 21 0.71 -4.78 13.77
N ALA A 22 0.37 -3.69 13.07
CA ALA A 22 0.82 -3.43 11.73
C ALA A 22 2.05 -2.50 11.69
N ILE A 23 2.44 -2.06 10.50
CA ILE A 23 3.58 -1.18 10.32
C ILE A 23 3.32 0.20 10.94
N PHE A 24 4.35 0.76 11.57
CA PHE A 24 4.27 2.06 12.22
C PHE A 24 5.62 2.78 12.12
N PRO A 25 5.67 4.12 11.92
CA PRO A 25 6.92 4.85 11.86
C PRO A 25 7.60 4.94 13.25
N PRO A 26 8.91 5.19 13.32
CA PRO A 26 9.63 5.29 14.59
C PRO A 26 9.01 6.26 15.57
N VAL A 27 8.56 7.38 15.07
CA VAL A 27 7.85 8.43 15.79
C VAL A 27 6.96 9.19 14.83
N ILE A 28 5.78 9.56 15.28
CA ILE A 28 4.87 10.45 14.54
C ILE A 28 4.22 11.41 15.53
N THR A 29 4.06 12.67 15.12
CA THR A 29 3.26 13.67 15.83
C THR A 29 1.94 13.84 15.08
N LEU A 30 0.86 13.47 15.74
CA LEU A 30 -0.50 13.56 15.22
C LEU A 30 -1.18 14.82 15.69
N PRO A 31 -2.14 15.35 14.94
CA PRO A 31 -2.92 16.52 15.33
C PRO A 31 -3.66 16.32 16.67
N LYS A 32 -4.05 17.41 17.28
CA LYS A 32 -4.92 17.43 18.46
C LYS A 32 -6.28 16.78 18.12
N LEU A 33 -6.87 16.12 19.11
CA LEU A 33 -8.25 15.60 18.97
C LEU A 33 -9.28 16.71 19.19
N MET A 34 -9.01 17.59 20.14
CA MET A 34 -9.84 18.74 20.50
C MET A 34 -9.00 20.02 20.48
N ALA A 35 -9.65 21.17 20.38
CA ALA A 35 -8.96 22.46 20.31
C ALA A 35 -8.02 22.72 21.50
N ASP A 36 -8.41 22.28 22.69
CA ASP A 36 -7.69 22.47 23.93
C ASP A 36 -6.66 21.37 24.25
N ASP A 37 -6.58 20.33 23.40
CA ASP A 37 -5.62 19.23 23.58
C ASP A 37 -4.19 19.65 23.15
N ASN A 38 -3.23 18.83 23.54
CA ASN A 38 -1.89 18.88 22.99
C ASN A 38 -1.76 17.97 21.75
N GLU A 39 -0.74 18.21 20.94
CA GLU A 39 -0.33 17.29 19.90
C GLU A 39 0.02 15.93 20.50
N ARG A 40 -0.28 14.85 19.77
CA ARG A 40 -0.06 13.48 20.23
C ARG A 40 1.17 12.88 19.56
N THR A 41 2.24 12.72 20.32
CA THR A 41 3.43 12.03 19.82
C THR A 41 3.37 10.55 20.15
N LEU A 42 3.32 9.73 19.13
CA LEU A 42 3.28 8.26 19.22
C LEU A 42 4.59 7.64 18.71
N ARG A 43 4.91 6.48 19.24
CA ARG A 43 6.09 5.70 18.84
C ARG A 43 5.70 4.26 18.58
N TYR A 44 6.43 3.58 17.71
CA TYR A 44 6.23 2.17 17.44
C TYR A 44 6.50 1.30 18.68
N THR A 45 5.80 0.18 18.77
CA THR A 45 6.10 -0.93 19.66
C THR A 45 7.30 -1.75 19.14
N ASN A 46 7.81 -2.67 19.96
CA ASN A 46 8.91 -3.55 19.52
C ASN A 46 8.55 -4.42 18.30
N ASN A 47 7.29 -4.84 18.18
CA ASN A 47 6.85 -5.63 17.01
C ASN A 47 6.73 -4.74 15.77
N GLN A 48 6.12 -3.58 15.88
CA GLN A 48 6.02 -2.60 14.79
C GLN A 48 7.40 -2.16 14.31
N LYS A 49 8.37 -1.97 15.23
CA LYS A 49 9.76 -1.68 14.91
C LYS A 49 10.35 -2.72 13.96
N LYS A 50 10.19 -4.01 14.27
CA LYS A 50 10.72 -5.09 13.44
C LYS A 50 10.16 -5.06 12.03
N ILE A 51 8.84 -4.84 11.89
CA ILE A 51 8.16 -4.76 10.59
C ILE A 51 8.70 -3.56 9.81
N TYR A 52 8.76 -2.38 10.45
CA TYR A 52 9.26 -1.15 9.84
C TYR A 52 10.71 -1.29 9.37
N GLU A 53 11.60 -1.75 10.25
CA GLU A 53 13.02 -1.93 9.92
C GLU A 53 13.22 -2.93 8.78
N HIS A 54 12.40 -4.00 8.74
CA HIS A 54 12.46 -4.97 7.64
C HIS A 54 12.02 -4.35 6.30
N LEU A 55 10.94 -3.56 6.28
CA LEU A 55 10.50 -2.85 5.07
C LEU A 55 11.59 -1.90 4.57
N MET A 56 12.20 -1.11 5.48
CA MET A 56 13.27 -0.18 5.10
C MET A 56 14.54 -0.91 4.64
N PHE A 57 14.85 -2.06 5.23
CA PHE A 57 15.95 -2.92 4.74
C PHE A 57 15.68 -3.41 3.31
N CYS A 58 14.47 -3.89 3.02
CA CYS A 58 14.08 -4.29 1.67
C CYS A 58 14.18 -3.13 0.67
N ALA A 59 13.72 -1.93 1.04
CA ALA A 59 13.81 -0.74 0.21
C ALA A 59 15.26 -0.41 -0.16
N LYS A 60 16.16 -0.40 0.82
CA LYS A 60 17.61 -0.15 0.62
C LYS A 60 18.24 -1.21 -0.25
N HIS A 61 17.89 -2.49 -0.06
CA HIS A 61 18.37 -3.60 -0.87
C HIS A 61 17.94 -3.43 -2.34
N ILE A 62 16.68 -3.09 -2.59
CA ILE A 62 16.16 -2.85 -3.94
C ILE A 62 16.88 -1.67 -4.58
N LYS A 63 17.07 -0.56 -3.86
CA LYS A 63 17.81 0.61 -4.33
C LYS A 63 19.23 0.25 -4.79
N SER A 64 19.93 -0.54 -3.98
CA SER A 64 21.30 -0.96 -4.29
C SER A 64 21.35 -1.89 -5.49
N LYS A 65 20.50 -2.92 -5.51
CA LYS A 65 20.57 -4.01 -6.51
C LYS A 65 19.99 -3.59 -7.87
N TYR A 66 18.95 -2.72 -7.86
CA TYR A 66 18.17 -2.35 -9.05
C TYR A 66 18.19 -0.85 -9.33
N LYS A 67 19.33 -0.19 -9.06
CA LYS A 67 19.52 1.26 -9.19
C LYS A 67 19.16 1.81 -10.59
N ASP A 68 19.44 1.02 -11.64
CA ASP A 68 19.23 1.43 -13.03
C ASP A 68 17.88 0.97 -13.61
N HIS A 69 17.05 0.31 -12.79
CA HIS A 69 15.73 -0.13 -13.20
C HIS A 69 14.68 0.95 -12.95
N GLN A 70 13.68 1.00 -13.82
CA GLN A 70 12.43 1.71 -13.52
C GLN A 70 11.68 0.95 -12.42
N LYS A 71 11.28 1.64 -11.37
CA LYS A 71 10.53 1.07 -10.26
C LYS A 71 9.05 1.31 -10.46
N ILE A 72 8.27 0.24 -10.37
CA ILE A 72 6.81 0.31 -10.34
C ILE A 72 6.39 -0.15 -8.96
N ILE A 73 5.98 0.80 -8.14
CA ILE A 73 5.53 0.54 -6.77
C ILE A 73 4.03 0.36 -6.81
N ILE A 74 3.55 -0.75 -6.24
CA ILE A 74 2.14 -1.10 -6.21
C ILE A 74 1.76 -1.35 -4.76
N HIS A 75 0.89 -0.52 -4.20
CA HIS A 75 0.20 -0.81 -2.94
C HIS A 75 -1.12 -1.50 -3.27
N ASN A 76 -1.16 -2.82 -3.04
CA ASN A 76 -2.28 -3.67 -3.45
C ASN A 76 -3.31 -3.81 -2.33
N GLY A 77 -3.88 -2.68 -1.90
CA GLY A 77 -4.99 -2.62 -0.95
C GLY A 77 -4.64 -2.75 0.53
N ASP A 78 -5.60 -2.42 1.37
CA ASP A 78 -5.53 -2.40 2.85
C ASP A 78 -4.36 -1.57 3.38
N ALA A 79 -4.27 -0.34 2.90
CA ALA A 79 -3.24 0.62 3.29
C ALA A 79 -3.39 1.07 4.74
N ILE A 80 -4.62 1.19 5.22
CA ILE A 80 -4.95 1.61 6.58
C ILE A 80 -5.85 0.57 7.25
N GLU A 81 -5.83 0.55 8.59
CA GLU A 81 -6.69 -0.34 9.37
C GLU A 81 -8.17 0.09 9.34
N GLY A 82 -8.42 1.39 9.36
CA GLY A 82 -9.78 1.90 9.56
C GLY A 82 -10.31 1.65 10.96
N VAL A 83 -11.57 2.00 11.17
CA VAL A 83 -12.29 1.74 12.44
C VAL A 83 -13.52 0.91 12.12
N HIS A 84 -13.47 -0.40 12.39
CA HIS A 84 -14.52 -1.33 12.03
C HIS A 84 -14.79 -2.36 13.14
N HIS A 85 -16.01 -2.91 13.16
CA HIS A 85 -16.43 -4.04 14.03
C HIS A 85 -16.03 -3.89 15.51
N ARG A 86 -15.96 -2.68 16.06
CA ARG A 86 -15.50 -2.39 17.43
C ARG A 86 -14.07 -2.89 17.69
N THR A 87 -13.21 -2.87 16.67
CA THR A 87 -11.82 -3.25 16.87
C THR A 87 -11.16 -2.36 17.93
N ILE A 88 -10.43 -3.00 18.83
CA ILE A 88 -9.63 -2.32 19.88
C ILE A 88 -8.14 -2.30 19.55
N GLN A 89 -7.76 -2.89 18.42
CA GLN A 89 -6.36 -3.05 18.00
C GLN A 89 -5.87 -1.83 17.23
N LEU A 90 -6.06 -0.64 17.79
CA LEU A 90 -5.73 0.62 17.15
C LEU A 90 -4.58 1.32 17.86
N SER A 91 -3.59 1.79 17.09
CA SER A 91 -2.53 2.68 17.56
C SER A 91 -3.02 4.12 17.75
N ALA A 92 -4.05 4.51 17.00
CA ALA A 92 -4.68 5.82 17.06
C ALA A 92 -6.18 5.68 16.78
N PRO A 93 -7.06 6.47 17.43
CA PRO A 93 -8.51 6.28 17.35
C PRO A 93 -9.16 6.84 16.08
N MET A 94 -8.50 7.77 15.37
CA MET A 94 -9.09 8.47 14.25
C MET A 94 -8.61 7.89 12.91
N PRO A 95 -9.51 7.63 11.94
CA PRO A 95 -9.12 7.17 10.60
C PRO A 95 -8.14 8.11 9.89
N GLU A 96 -8.25 9.40 10.13
CA GLU A 96 -7.33 10.42 9.58
C GLU A 96 -5.90 10.23 10.11
N ASP A 97 -5.76 9.81 11.36
CA ASP A 97 -4.45 9.47 11.94
C ASP A 97 -3.81 8.28 11.20
N HIS A 98 -4.61 7.29 10.82
CA HIS A 98 -4.14 6.13 10.06
C HIS A 98 -3.59 6.54 8.69
N VAL A 99 -4.24 7.52 8.04
CA VAL A 99 -3.75 8.09 6.78
C VAL A 99 -2.41 8.79 6.97
N LEU A 100 -2.24 9.58 8.02
CA LEU A 100 -0.98 10.27 8.33
C LEU A 100 0.15 9.28 8.67
N ILE A 101 -0.17 8.21 9.40
CA ILE A 101 0.78 7.12 9.68
C ILE A 101 1.22 6.46 8.37
N HIS A 102 0.26 6.12 7.49
CA HIS A 102 0.55 5.54 6.19
C HIS A 102 1.41 6.48 5.33
N GLN A 103 1.05 7.75 5.27
CA GLN A 103 1.80 8.77 4.53
C GLN A 103 3.27 8.78 4.97
N GLN A 104 3.54 8.89 6.26
CA GLN A 104 4.92 8.94 6.77
C GLN A 104 5.71 7.66 6.49
N VAL A 105 5.08 6.48 6.61
CA VAL A 105 5.70 5.20 6.28
C VAL A 105 6.06 5.14 4.80
N MET A 106 5.11 5.47 3.93
CA MET A 106 5.30 5.38 2.48
C MET A 106 6.27 6.43 1.96
N GLU A 107 6.25 7.67 2.44
CA GLU A 107 7.23 8.68 2.06
C GLU A 107 8.65 8.24 2.41
N THR A 108 8.83 7.66 3.60
CA THR A 108 10.14 7.11 4.00
C THR A 108 10.53 5.94 3.10
N PHE A 109 9.61 5.02 2.80
CA PHE A 109 9.86 3.91 1.90
C PHE A 109 10.26 4.37 0.50
N LEU A 110 9.52 5.33 -0.08
CA LEU A 110 9.81 5.89 -1.40
C LEU A 110 11.19 6.58 -1.43
N HIS A 111 11.55 7.29 -0.38
CA HIS A 111 12.89 7.88 -0.24
C HIS A 111 13.98 6.81 -0.16
N GLU A 112 13.80 5.80 0.70
CA GLU A 112 14.78 4.74 0.91
C GLU A 112 14.98 3.87 -0.33
N ILE A 113 13.93 3.58 -1.10
CA ILE A 113 14.02 2.84 -2.36
C ILE A 113 14.60 3.69 -3.51
N GLY A 114 14.74 5.00 -3.30
CA GLY A 114 15.22 5.95 -4.31
C GLY A 114 14.22 6.13 -5.45
N PHE A 115 12.94 6.28 -5.12
CA PHE A 115 11.87 6.56 -6.07
C PHE A 115 12.04 7.93 -6.71
N SER A 116 11.82 8.02 -8.02
CA SER A 116 11.89 9.29 -8.74
C SER A 116 11.01 9.30 -9.99
N VAL A 117 10.03 10.16 -10.01
CA VAL A 117 9.16 10.39 -11.19
C VAL A 117 9.99 10.77 -12.41
N LYS A 118 11.09 11.54 -12.24
CA LYS A 118 11.99 11.93 -13.33
C LYS A 118 12.68 10.73 -13.99
N ASN A 119 12.85 9.63 -13.25
CA ASN A 119 13.40 8.39 -13.78
C ASN A 119 12.34 7.51 -14.47
N GLY A 120 11.08 7.95 -14.46
CA GLY A 120 9.94 7.22 -14.98
C GLY A 120 9.35 6.22 -13.96
N ASP A 121 9.74 6.29 -12.68
CA ASP A 121 9.17 5.43 -11.65
C ASP A 121 7.67 5.74 -11.46
N GLU A 122 6.88 4.73 -11.16
CA GLU A 122 5.42 4.80 -11.06
C GLU A 122 4.95 4.33 -9.68
N LEU A 123 3.93 5.00 -9.13
CA LEU A 123 3.29 4.64 -7.88
C LEU A 123 1.80 4.38 -8.13
N HIS A 124 1.35 3.19 -7.77
CA HIS A 124 -0.03 2.75 -7.95
C HIS A 124 -0.60 2.26 -6.63
N TYR A 125 -1.87 2.57 -6.42
CA TYR A 125 -2.69 2.05 -5.34
C TYR A 125 -3.87 1.31 -5.95
N SER A 126 -4.23 0.15 -5.40
CA SER A 126 -5.49 -0.53 -5.71
C SER A 126 -6.40 -0.57 -4.49
N SER A 127 -7.69 -0.72 -4.73
CA SER A 127 -8.68 -0.88 -3.68
C SER A 127 -8.33 -2.03 -2.75
N GLY A 128 -8.51 -1.81 -1.44
CA GLY A 128 -8.52 -2.84 -0.42
C GLY A 128 -9.92 -3.37 -0.12
N THR A 129 -10.08 -3.96 1.05
CA THR A 129 -11.39 -4.40 1.53
C THR A 129 -12.23 -3.21 2.01
N GLU A 130 -13.52 -3.18 1.66
CA GLU A 130 -14.43 -2.13 2.11
C GLU A 130 -14.48 -2.00 3.64
N THR A 131 -14.28 -3.11 4.35
CA THR A 131 -14.31 -3.16 5.81
C THR A 131 -13.21 -2.32 6.43
N HIS A 132 -11.99 -2.35 5.87
CA HIS A 132 -10.84 -1.63 6.40
C HIS A 132 -10.75 -0.19 5.89
N THR A 133 -10.94 0.01 4.62
CA THR A 133 -10.57 1.25 3.97
C THR A 133 -11.75 2.02 3.41
N GLY A 134 -12.79 1.34 2.98
CA GLY A 134 -13.95 1.98 2.34
C GLY A 134 -13.51 2.98 1.27
N TRP A 135 -14.00 4.22 1.37
CA TRP A 135 -13.67 5.32 0.46
C TRP A 135 -12.28 5.94 0.69
N THR A 136 -11.60 5.56 1.77
CA THR A 136 -10.42 6.27 2.26
C THR A 136 -9.20 6.02 1.37
N GLU A 137 -9.05 4.84 0.78
CA GLU A 137 -7.89 4.54 -0.07
C GLU A 137 -7.81 5.42 -1.31
N SER A 138 -8.92 5.70 -1.96
CA SER A 138 -8.93 6.63 -3.10
C SER A 138 -8.50 8.05 -2.69
N SER A 139 -8.73 8.44 -1.43
CA SER A 139 -8.30 9.73 -0.91
C SER A 139 -6.82 9.75 -0.51
N ILE A 140 -6.24 8.62 -0.10
CA ILE A 140 -4.82 8.48 0.24
C ILE A 140 -3.92 8.93 -0.92
N VAL A 141 -4.30 8.62 -2.15
CA VAL A 141 -3.53 8.97 -3.36
C VAL A 141 -3.27 10.47 -3.46
N ARG A 142 -4.16 11.33 -2.93
CA ARG A 142 -3.98 12.80 -2.92
C ARG A 142 -2.73 13.23 -2.15
N TYR A 143 -2.35 12.51 -1.11
CA TYR A 143 -1.13 12.79 -0.34
C TYR A 143 0.14 12.47 -1.12
N PHE A 144 0.01 11.71 -2.21
CA PHE A 144 1.12 11.28 -3.08
C PHE A 144 1.05 11.85 -4.50
N GLU A 145 0.29 12.93 -4.71
CA GLU A 145 0.20 13.60 -6.02
C GLU A 145 1.57 14.04 -6.55
N SER A 146 2.45 14.53 -5.67
CA SER A 146 3.83 14.92 -6.04
C SER A 146 4.68 13.73 -6.53
N TYR A 147 4.30 12.52 -6.17
CA TYR A 147 4.90 11.27 -6.64
C TYR A 147 4.19 10.69 -7.87
N GLY A 148 3.16 11.37 -8.39
CA GLY A 148 2.38 10.92 -9.54
C GLY A 148 1.56 9.66 -9.24
N ALA A 149 1.12 9.48 -7.99
CA ALA A 149 0.35 8.31 -7.57
C ALA A 149 -0.99 8.21 -8.31
N LYS A 150 -1.40 6.98 -8.61
CA LYS A 150 -2.65 6.65 -9.29
C LYS A 150 -3.43 5.62 -8.51
N PHE A 151 -4.75 5.81 -8.44
CA PHE A 151 -5.67 4.86 -7.83
C PHE A 151 -6.37 4.00 -8.89
N HIS A 152 -6.62 2.74 -8.57
CA HIS A 152 -7.28 1.77 -9.42
C HIS A 152 -8.18 0.87 -8.57
N ASP A 153 -9.36 0.54 -9.07
CA ASP A 153 -10.15 -0.55 -8.47
C ASP A 153 -9.43 -1.89 -8.69
N GLU A 154 -8.95 -2.09 -9.90
CA GLU A 154 -8.06 -3.19 -10.31
C GLU A 154 -6.96 -2.64 -11.21
N LEU A 155 -5.72 -3.04 -10.98
CA LEU A 155 -4.59 -2.57 -11.76
C LEU A 155 -4.18 -3.59 -12.81
N LYS A 156 -4.16 -3.19 -14.08
CA LYS A 156 -3.63 -3.98 -15.20
C LYS A 156 -2.41 -3.28 -15.78
N LEU A 157 -1.26 -3.92 -15.71
CA LEU A 157 0.01 -3.42 -16.26
C LEU A 157 0.47 -4.27 -17.42
N LYS A 158 0.72 -3.65 -18.58
CA LYS A 158 1.36 -4.31 -19.72
C LYS A 158 2.88 -4.22 -19.61
N GLN A 159 3.55 -5.35 -19.50
CA GLN A 159 5.01 -5.44 -19.43
C GLN A 159 5.51 -6.65 -20.24
N TYR A 160 6.47 -6.40 -21.14
CA TYR A 160 7.10 -7.47 -21.93
C TYR A 160 6.10 -8.42 -22.61
N GLU A 161 5.10 -7.87 -23.29
CA GLU A 161 4.01 -8.62 -23.97
C GLU A 161 3.08 -9.40 -23.04
N LYS A 162 3.24 -9.24 -21.72
CA LYS A 162 2.38 -9.84 -20.70
C LYS A 162 1.53 -8.78 -20.02
N THR A 163 0.33 -9.17 -19.61
CA THR A 163 -0.51 -8.37 -18.73
C THR A 163 -0.37 -8.93 -17.30
N LEU A 164 0.06 -8.06 -16.38
CA LEU A 164 0.05 -8.34 -14.95
C LEU A 164 -1.21 -7.72 -14.38
N TRP A 165 -1.95 -8.50 -13.62
CA TRP A 165 -3.19 -8.05 -13.00
C TRP A 165 -3.05 -8.09 -11.48
N PHE A 166 -3.37 -6.97 -10.83
CA PHE A 166 -3.32 -6.79 -9.39
C PHE A 166 -4.71 -6.41 -8.90
N ALA A 167 -5.23 -7.20 -7.98
CA ALA A 167 -6.46 -6.93 -7.25
C ALA A 167 -6.28 -7.45 -5.82
N HIS A 168 -6.71 -6.67 -4.82
CA HIS A 168 -6.58 -7.06 -3.43
C HIS A 168 -7.60 -8.15 -3.09
N GLN A 169 -8.85 -7.95 -3.44
CA GLN A 169 -9.92 -8.92 -3.25
C GLN A 169 -10.63 -9.17 -4.57
N TRP A 170 -10.29 -10.25 -5.22
CA TRP A 170 -10.78 -10.49 -6.56
C TRP A 170 -12.21 -11.07 -6.62
N ARG A 171 -12.64 -11.81 -5.64
CA ARG A 171 -14.01 -12.31 -5.47
C ARG A 171 -14.20 -12.88 -4.07
N ASN A 172 -15.44 -13.03 -3.64
CA ASN A 172 -15.74 -13.71 -2.39
C ASN A 172 -15.20 -15.14 -2.42
N VAL A 173 -14.49 -15.53 -1.38
CA VAL A 173 -13.98 -16.89 -1.21
C VAL A 173 -15.17 -17.85 -1.09
N GLY A 174 -15.19 -18.92 -1.88
CA GLY A 174 -16.17 -19.99 -1.74
C GLY A 174 -15.95 -20.79 -0.46
N ASN A 175 -16.98 -21.48 0.02
CA ASN A 175 -16.89 -22.30 1.22
C ASN A 175 -16.56 -23.77 0.85
N GLY A 176 -15.58 -24.35 1.55
CA GLY A 176 -15.25 -25.76 1.46
C GLY A 176 -14.91 -26.22 0.03
N ALA A 177 -15.65 -27.19 -0.53
CA ALA A 177 -15.39 -27.75 -1.86
C ALA A 177 -15.40 -26.73 -3.02
N ASN A 178 -15.94 -25.53 -2.78
CA ASN A 178 -16.04 -24.45 -3.77
C ASN A 178 -14.99 -23.35 -3.59
N GLU A 179 -13.99 -23.51 -2.74
CA GLU A 179 -12.99 -22.47 -2.45
C GLU A 179 -12.25 -21.96 -3.69
N SER A 180 -11.99 -22.86 -4.65
CA SER A 180 -11.30 -22.48 -5.90
C SER A 180 -12.23 -21.89 -6.97
N SER A 181 -13.56 -22.00 -6.81
CA SER A 181 -14.52 -21.56 -7.81
C SER A 181 -14.40 -20.07 -8.18
N PRO A 182 -14.21 -19.14 -7.22
CA PRO A 182 -14.02 -17.73 -7.55
C PRO A 182 -12.78 -17.48 -8.41
N ILE A 183 -11.67 -18.15 -8.11
CA ILE A 183 -10.42 -18.04 -8.88
C ILE A 183 -10.63 -18.60 -10.30
N ASN A 184 -11.23 -19.78 -10.42
CA ASN A 184 -11.50 -20.41 -11.71
C ASN A 184 -12.45 -19.56 -12.58
N ASN A 185 -13.50 -18.99 -12.00
CA ASN A 185 -14.41 -18.11 -12.72
C ASN A 185 -13.72 -16.82 -13.14
N GLY A 186 -12.89 -16.24 -12.27
CA GLY A 186 -12.10 -15.09 -12.61
C GLY A 186 -11.11 -15.35 -13.75
N LEU A 187 -10.41 -16.47 -13.75
CA LEU A 187 -9.52 -16.87 -14.85
C LEU A 187 -10.28 -17.05 -16.17
N LYS A 188 -11.49 -17.61 -16.14
CA LYS A 188 -12.36 -17.70 -17.33
C LYS A 188 -12.75 -16.32 -17.84
N ASP A 189 -13.18 -15.42 -16.96
CA ASP A 189 -13.53 -14.04 -17.34
C ASP A 189 -12.35 -13.32 -17.97
N MET A 190 -11.13 -13.51 -17.46
CA MET A 190 -9.90 -12.98 -18.07
C MET A 190 -9.67 -13.53 -19.48
N TYR A 191 -9.89 -14.83 -19.66
CA TYR A 191 -9.64 -15.49 -20.93
C TYR A 191 -10.64 -15.10 -22.02
N TYR A 192 -11.92 -14.92 -21.66
CA TYR A 192 -12.99 -14.61 -22.62
C TYR A 192 -13.20 -13.12 -22.88
N ASN A 193 -12.71 -12.24 -22.00
CA ASN A 193 -12.90 -10.79 -22.10
C ASN A 193 -11.58 -10.02 -22.35
N SER A 194 -10.49 -10.67 -22.64
CA SER A 194 -9.21 -10.10 -23.04
C SER A 194 -9.04 -10.07 -24.56
#